data_4d2f644d19f7f7d7bc8361c1988fd477
#
_entry.id   4d2f644d19f7f7d7bc8361c1988fd477
#
_cell.length_a   1.000
_cell.length_b   1.000
_cell.length_c   1.000
_cell.angle_alpha   90.00
_cell.angle_beta   90.00
_cell.angle_gamma   90.00
#
_symmetry.space_group_name_H-M   'P 1'
#
loop_
_entity.id
_entity.type
_entity.pdbx_description
1 polymer ?
#
loop_
_entity_poly.entity_id
_entity_poly.type
_entity_poly.pdbx_seq_one_letter_code
_entity_poly.pdbx_strand_id
1 'polypeptide(L)'
;MATTYSNFSENSPDIVLNVGNTFGIDADFEVPAFAEPNEYVPEIDSTYCFDKNTTLAILAGFSDNRRVMVQGLHGSGKSTHIEQVAARLNWPCVRINLDSHISRLDLLGKDAITLEKDKQVTKFQEGILPWAIQNPTALVFDEYDAGRPLSLIHI
;
A
#
# COMPACT_ATOMS: atom_id res chain seq x y z
N MET A 1 5.96 12.55 14.65
CA MET A 1 4.61 13.09 14.32
C MET A 1 3.74 11.90 13.99
N ALA A 2 2.57 11.77 14.62
CA ALA A 2 1.64 10.72 14.25
C ALA A 2 1.02 11.10 12.89
N THR A 3 1.20 10.26 11.91
CA THR A 3 0.56 10.46 10.61
C THR A 3 -0.91 10.11 10.78
N THR A 4 -1.79 11.07 10.60
CA THR A 4 -3.24 10.83 10.58
C THR A 4 -3.61 10.55 9.13
N TYR A 5 -4.11 9.35 8.86
CA TYR A 5 -4.58 8.96 7.53
C TYR A 5 -6.04 9.36 7.36
N SER A 6 -6.39 9.96 6.23
CA SER A 6 -7.78 10.26 5.87
C SER A 6 -8.50 9.00 5.38
N ASN A 7 -9.77 8.83 5.75
CA ASN A 7 -10.58 7.72 5.29
C ASN A 7 -11.22 8.04 3.94
N PHE A 8 -11.16 7.08 3.01
CA PHE A 8 -11.78 7.14 1.68
C PHE A 8 -12.51 5.83 1.32
N SER A 9 -12.99 5.12 2.33
CA SER A 9 -13.60 3.77 2.23
C SER A 9 -14.84 3.68 1.34
N GLU A 10 -15.43 4.81 0.93
CA GLU A 10 -16.62 4.81 0.07
C GLU A 10 -16.31 4.53 -1.41
N ASN A 11 -15.04 4.55 -1.80
CA ASN A 11 -14.64 4.36 -3.19
C ASN A 11 -14.12 2.93 -3.41
N SER A 12 -14.94 2.08 -3.99
CA SER A 12 -14.48 0.84 -4.63
C SER A 12 -13.91 1.17 -6.02
N PRO A 13 -13.01 0.34 -6.58
CA PRO A 13 -12.57 0.48 -7.95
C PRO A 13 -13.79 0.63 -8.88
N ASP A 14 -13.82 1.68 -9.68
CA ASP A 14 -14.97 2.14 -10.45
C ASP A 14 -14.78 2.01 -11.97
N ILE A 15 -13.56 1.68 -12.40
CA ILE A 15 -13.23 1.40 -13.81
C ILE A 15 -12.43 0.11 -13.94
N VAL A 16 -12.29 -0.35 -15.16
CA VAL A 16 -11.38 -1.43 -15.54
C VAL A 16 -10.42 -0.93 -16.62
N LEU A 17 -9.15 -1.35 -16.55
CA LEU A 17 -8.11 -0.99 -17.52
C LEU A 17 -7.54 -2.23 -18.17
N ASN A 18 -7.33 -2.17 -19.50
CA ASN A 18 -6.65 -3.23 -20.21
C ASN A 18 -5.14 -3.21 -19.90
N VAL A 19 -4.64 -4.35 -19.44
CA VAL A 19 -3.26 -4.50 -18.95
C VAL A 19 -2.22 -4.23 -20.04
N GLY A 20 -2.43 -4.76 -21.24
CA GLY A 20 -1.50 -4.55 -22.36
C GLY A 20 -1.31 -3.08 -22.69
N ASN A 21 -2.41 -2.34 -22.79
CA ASN A 21 -2.40 -0.91 -23.11
C ASN A 21 -1.82 -0.06 -21.99
N THR A 22 -2.13 -0.40 -20.74
CA THR A 22 -1.72 0.39 -19.56
C THR A 22 -0.24 0.22 -19.24
N PHE A 23 0.28 -1.00 -19.36
CA PHE A 23 1.64 -1.33 -18.92
C PHE A 23 2.62 -1.57 -20.09
N GLY A 24 2.14 -1.57 -21.35
CA GLY A 24 2.96 -1.84 -22.51
C GLY A 24 3.51 -3.26 -22.57
N ILE A 25 2.82 -4.23 -21.96
CA ILE A 25 3.22 -5.64 -21.94
C ILE A 25 2.27 -6.50 -22.79
N ASP A 26 2.77 -7.64 -23.26
CA ASP A 26 1.97 -8.59 -24.01
C ASP A 26 1.02 -9.37 -23.09
N ALA A 27 -0.14 -8.78 -22.81
CA ALA A 27 -1.22 -9.35 -22.00
C ALA A 27 -2.55 -8.72 -22.41
N ASP A 28 -3.58 -9.55 -22.54
CA ASP A 28 -4.92 -9.11 -22.95
C ASP A 28 -5.98 -9.55 -21.93
N PHE A 29 -6.04 -8.80 -20.83
CA PHE A 29 -7.07 -8.92 -19.81
C PHE A 29 -7.25 -7.58 -19.10
N GLU A 30 -8.33 -7.47 -18.32
CA GLU A 30 -8.71 -6.26 -17.62
C GLU A 30 -8.44 -6.39 -16.12
N VAL A 31 -8.09 -5.27 -15.48
CA VAL A 31 -7.88 -5.17 -14.03
C VAL A 31 -8.67 -4.01 -13.47
N PRO A 32 -9.16 -4.12 -12.22
CA PRO A 32 -9.84 -3.02 -11.55
C PRO A 32 -8.89 -1.85 -11.29
N ALA A 33 -9.41 -0.64 -11.43
CA ALA A 33 -8.68 0.60 -11.21
C ALA A 33 -9.61 1.71 -10.72
N PHE A 34 -9.05 2.84 -10.33
CA PHE A 34 -9.81 4.04 -10.01
C PHE A 34 -9.73 5.05 -11.16
N ALA A 35 -10.85 5.70 -11.46
CA ALA A 35 -10.89 6.77 -12.47
C ALA A 35 -10.04 7.97 -12.04
N GLU A 36 -10.11 8.35 -10.77
CA GLU A 36 -9.43 9.51 -10.23
C GLU A 36 -8.40 9.11 -9.16
N PRO A 37 -7.19 9.69 -9.18
CA PRO A 37 -6.20 9.46 -8.14
C PRO A 37 -6.57 10.21 -6.86
N ASN A 38 -6.16 9.69 -5.71
CA ASN A 38 -6.21 10.40 -4.43
C ASN A 38 -4.80 10.74 -3.92
N GLU A 39 -4.71 11.34 -2.73
CA GLU A 39 -3.44 11.75 -2.12
C GLU A 39 -2.44 10.62 -1.82
N TYR A 40 -2.90 9.35 -1.81
CA TYR A 40 -2.06 8.16 -1.55
C TYR A 40 -1.61 7.46 -2.83
N VAL A 41 -2.00 7.94 -4.01
CA VAL A 41 -1.56 7.37 -5.28
C VAL A 41 -0.15 7.86 -5.60
N PRO A 42 0.81 6.95 -5.86
CA PRO A 42 2.16 7.35 -6.21
C PRO A 42 2.22 8.14 -7.52
N GLU A 43 3.24 8.98 -7.66
CA GLU A 43 3.49 9.69 -8.91
C GLU A 43 3.88 8.73 -10.05
N ILE A 44 3.39 9.03 -11.24
CA ILE A 44 3.68 8.26 -12.46
C ILE A 44 5.07 8.65 -13.00
N ASP A 45 5.97 7.67 -13.07
CA ASP A 45 7.19 7.79 -13.85
C ASP A 45 6.91 7.35 -15.30
N SER A 46 6.85 8.30 -16.22
CA SER A 46 6.58 8.04 -17.65
C SER A 46 7.68 7.25 -18.36
N THR A 47 8.87 7.19 -17.77
CA THR A 47 10.02 6.47 -18.34
C THR A 47 10.15 5.03 -17.81
N TYR A 48 9.28 4.64 -16.87
CA TYR A 48 9.36 3.34 -16.25
C TYR A 48 8.99 2.21 -17.21
N CYS A 49 9.86 1.21 -17.33
CA CYS A 49 9.65 0.02 -18.15
C CYS A 49 9.21 -1.16 -17.28
N PHE A 50 8.07 -1.75 -17.61
CA PHE A 50 7.50 -2.86 -16.86
C PHE A 50 8.06 -4.21 -17.31
N ASP A 51 8.53 -5.03 -16.35
CA ASP A 51 8.79 -6.45 -16.57
C ASP A 51 7.46 -7.22 -16.57
N LYS A 52 7.21 -7.97 -17.65
CA LYS A 52 5.94 -8.69 -17.85
C LYS A 52 5.58 -9.59 -16.67
N ASN A 53 6.50 -10.47 -16.26
CA ASN A 53 6.19 -11.50 -15.27
C ASN A 53 5.96 -10.90 -13.88
N THR A 54 6.80 -9.94 -13.49
CA THR A 54 6.67 -9.24 -12.21
C THR A 54 5.36 -8.43 -12.17
N THR A 55 5.04 -7.73 -13.26
CA THR A 55 3.80 -6.95 -13.37
C THR A 55 2.58 -7.85 -13.24
N LEU A 56 2.53 -8.99 -13.95
CA LEU A 56 1.41 -9.93 -13.87
C LEU A 56 1.23 -10.51 -12.47
N ALA A 57 2.33 -10.83 -11.78
CA ALA A 57 2.26 -11.33 -10.40
C ALA A 57 1.70 -10.27 -9.43
N ILE A 58 2.11 -9.01 -9.59
CA ILE A 58 1.59 -7.91 -8.76
C ILE A 58 0.11 -7.64 -9.09
N LEU A 59 -0.26 -7.63 -10.36
CA LEU A 59 -1.65 -7.41 -10.79
C LEU A 59 -2.61 -8.49 -10.25
N ALA A 60 -2.17 -9.73 -10.08
CA ALA A 60 -2.95 -10.76 -9.40
C ALA A 60 -3.28 -10.40 -7.94
N GLY A 61 -2.40 -9.64 -7.28
CA GLY A 61 -2.69 -9.07 -5.96
C GLY A 61 -3.83 -8.06 -5.99
N PHE A 62 -3.81 -7.13 -6.95
CA PHE A 62 -4.85 -6.10 -7.09
C PHE A 62 -6.20 -6.69 -7.54
N SER A 63 -6.20 -7.61 -8.51
CA SER A 63 -7.43 -8.18 -9.08
C SER A 63 -8.16 -9.11 -8.10
N ASP A 64 -7.41 -9.94 -7.37
CA ASP A 64 -7.96 -11.03 -6.56
C ASP A 64 -7.82 -10.77 -5.05
N ASN A 65 -7.39 -9.58 -4.65
CA ASN A 65 -7.07 -9.23 -3.25
C ASN A 65 -6.13 -10.25 -2.60
N ARG A 66 -5.08 -10.64 -3.32
CA ARG A 66 -4.10 -11.63 -2.84
C ARG A 66 -2.85 -10.97 -2.29
N ARG A 67 -2.27 -11.62 -1.30
CA ARG A 67 -0.95 -11.24 -0.80
C ARG A 67 0.11 -11.68 -1.80
N VAL A 68 0.98 -10.75 -2.20
CA VAL A 68 2.08 -10.99 -3.14
C VAL A 68 3.40 -10.73 -2.45
N MET A 69 4.36 -11.64 -2.60
CA MET A 69 5.72 -11.46 -2.13
C MET A 69 6.65 -11.29 -3.34
N VAL A 70 7.30 -10.12 -3.42
CA VAL A 70 8.29 -9.82 -4.44
C VAL A 70 9.69 -9.98 -3.86
N GLN A 71 10.45 -10.95 -4.35
CA GLN A 71 11.82 -11.23 -3.93
C GLN A 71 12.83 -10.78 -4.98
N GLY A 72 14.00 -10.35 -4.54
CA GLY A 72 15.10 -9.95 -5.41
C GLY A 72 16.18 -9.22 -4.63
N LEU A 73 17.30 -8.96 -5.28
CA LEU A 73 18.44 -8.27 -4.69
C LEU A 73 18.05 -6.86 -4.20
N HIS A 74 18.78 -6.38 -3.20
CA HIS A 74 18.62 -4.99 -2.75
C HIS A 74 18.92 -4.03 -3.91
N GLY A 75 18.11 -2.96 -4.04
CA GLY A 75 18.26 -1.99 -5.13
C GLY A 75 17.74 -2.45 -6.51
N SER A 76 17.09 -3.62 -6.63
CA SER A 76 16.54 -4.11 -7.90
C SER A 76 15.20 -3.47 -8.32
N GLY A 77 14.74 -2.44 -7.61
CA GLY A 77 13.51 -1.70 -7.97
C GLY A 77 12.20 -2.38 -7.56
N LYS A 78 12.21 -3.37 -6.65
CA LYS A 78 11.00 -4.10 -6.24
C LYS A 78 9.87 -3.19 -5.78
N SER A 79 10.14 -2.30 -4.85
CA SER A 79 9.16 -1.39 -4.27
C SER A 79 8.68 -0.37 -5.31
N THR A 80 9.61 0.16 -6.11
CA THR A 80 9.29 1.07 -7.22
C THR A 80 8.37 0.40 -8.23
N HIS A 81 8.58 -0.90 -8.53
CA HIS A 81 7.72 -1.63 -9.45
C HIS A 81 6.27 -1.70 -8.95
N ILE A 82 6.08 -2.01 -7.66
CA ILE A 82 4.75 -2.05 -7.03
C ILE A 82 4.11 -0.66 -7.05
N GLU A 83 4.85 0.38 -6.67
CA GLU A 83 4.38 1.77 -6.69
C GLU A 83 3.99 2.20 -8.11
N GLN A 84 4.77 1.84 -9.14
CA GLN A 84 4.45 2.19 -10.53
C GLN A 84 3.26 1.41 -11.08
N VAL A 85 3.02 0.17 -10.63
CA VAL A 85 1.79 -0.56 -10.94
C VAL A 85 0.59 0.14 -10.29
N ALA A 86 0.68 0.48 -9.00
CA ALA A 86 -0.38 1.19 -8.29
C ALA A 86 -0.68 2.56 -8.94
N ALA A 87 0.36 3.32 -9.30
CA ALA A 87 0.22 4.62 -9.96
C ALA A 87 -0.57 4.55 -11.28
N ARG A 88 -0.32 3.53 -12.12
CA ARG A 88 -1.04 3.34 -13.39
C ARG A 88 -2.51 2.96 -13.20
N LEU A 89 -2.84 2.35 -12.08
CA LEU A 89 -4.21 1.96 -11.71
C LEU A 89 -4.93 3.05 -10.90
N ASN A 90 -4.32 4.20 -10.64
CA ASN A 90 -4.75 5.20 -9.66
C ASN A 90 -5.07 4.57 -8.29
N TRP A 91 -4.35 3.51 -7.93
CA TRP A 91 -4.61 2.77 -6.71
C TRP A 91 -3.81 3.34 -5.54
N PRO A 92 -4.47 3.67 -4.43
CA PRO A 92 -3.78 4.12 -3.22
C PRO A 92 -2.74 3.10 -2.80
N CYS A 93 -1.51 3.57 -2.54
CA CYS A 93 -0.39 2.71 -2.18
C CYS A 93 0.39 3.33 -1.02
N VAL A 94 0.46 2.62 0.10
CA VAL A 94 1.23 3.07 1.25
C VAL A 94 2.35 2.08 1.53
N ARG A 95 3.56 2.59 1.58
CA ARG A 95 4.77 1.79 1.85
C ARG A 95 5.23 1.99 3.28
N ILE A 96 5.51 0.88 3.95
CA ILE A 96 6.08 0.84 5.29
C ILE A 96 7.41 0.11 5.21
N ASN A 97 8.48 0.76 5.61
CA ASN A 97 9.76 0.09 5.78
C ASN A 97 9.78 -0.58 7.17
N LEU A 98 9.87 -1.92 7.20
CA LEU A 98 9.92 -2.71 8.43
C LEU A 98 11.34 -2.76 9.00
N ASP A 99 11.94 -1.58 9.19
CA ASP A 99 13.22 -1.47 9.87
C ASP A 99 13.10 -1.81 11.37
N SER A 100 14.23 -1.78 12.07
CA SER A 100 14.30 -2.10 13.50
C SER A 100 13.56 -1.11 14.41
N HIS A 101 13.04 0.00 13.87
CA HIS A 101 12.38 1.07 14.63
C HIS A 101 10.85 0.94 14.63
N ILE A 102 10.27 0.25 13.64
CA ILE A 102 8.81 0.02 13.58
C ILE A 102 8.39 -0.92 14.70
N SER A 103 7.47 -0.47 15.52
CA SER A 103 6.90 -1.24 16.62
C SER A 103 5.49 -1.73 16.29
N ARG A 104 5.02 -2.72 17.07
CA ARG A 104 3.63 -3.17 16.99
C ARG A 104 2.62 -2.03 17.20
N LEU A 105 2.96 -1.06 18.06
CA LEU A 105 2.08 0.09 18.34
C LEU A 105 1.95 1.03 17.14
N ASP A 106 2.99 1.12 16.31
CA ASP A 106 2.93 1.93 15.09
C ASP A 106 2.07 1.25 14.01
N LEU A 107 2.06 -0.08 13.99
CA LEU A 107 1.24 -0.85 13.05
C LEU A 107 -0.23 -0.94 13.47
N LEU A 108 -0.52 -1.26 14.73
CA LEU A 108 -1.87 -1.51 15.21
C LEU A 108 -2.55 -0.27 15.79
N GLY A 109 -1.77 0.59 16.44
CA GLY A 109 -2.26 1.77 17.13
C GLY A 109 -1.92 1.75 18.61
N LYS A 110 -2.19 2.87 19.26
CA LYS A 110 -1.88 3.10 20.67
C LYS A 110 -2.86 4.08 21.31
N ASP A 111 -2.99 3.99 22.62
CA ASP A 111 -3.71 5.00 23.39
C ASP A 111 -2.87 6.30 23.44
N ALA A 112 -3.47 7.40 23.07
CA ALA A 112 -2.88 8.73 23.11
C ALA A 112 -3.69 9.63 24.06
N ILE A 113 -3.00 10.42 24.89
CA ILE A 113 -3.63 11.42 25.73
C ILE A 113 -3.75 12.70 24.92
N THR A 114 -4.98 13.14 24.69
CA THR A 114 -5.32 14.38 24.01
C THR A 114 -5.99 15.36 24.96
N LEU A 115 -5.82 16.66 24.72
CA LEU A 115 -6.53 17.71 25.47
C LEU A 115 -7.81 18.08 24.73
N GLU A 116 -8.96 17.80 25.34
CA GLU A 116 -10.27 18.28 24.86
C GLU A 116 -10.91 19.15 25.92
N LYS A 117 -11.21 20.40 25.56
CA LYS A 117 -11.83 21.38 26.47
C LYS A 117 -11.13 21.46 27.83
N ASP A 118 -9.79 21.57 27.81
CA ASP A 118 -8.91 21.63 28.98
C ASP A 118 -8.93 20.39 29.88
N LYS A 119 -9.46 19.26 29.39
CA LYS A 119 -9.41 17.97 30.10
C LYS A 119 -8.57 16.99 29.34
N GLN A 120 -7.76 16.22 30.04
CA GLN A 120 -7.03 15.11 29.48
C GLN A 120 -7.99 13.95 29.18
N VAL A 121 -8.06 13.53 27.93
CA VAL A 121 -8.87 12.39 27.48
C VAL A 121 -7.94 11.39 26.79
N THR A 122 -8.07 10.13 27.16
CA THR A 122 -7.39 9.05 26.46
C THR A 122 -8.21 8.64 25.25
N LYS A 123 -7.59 8.71 24.05
CA LYS A 123 -8.19 8.23 22.79
C LYS A 123 -7.29 7.21 22.16
N PHE A 124 -7.88 6.15 21.63
CA PHE A 124 -7.15 5.22 20.79
C PHE A 124 -6.83 5.89 19.44
N GLN A 125 -5.54 5.92 19.10
CA GLN A 125 -5.05 6.36 17.81
C GLN A 125 -4.74 5.13 16.97
N GLU A 126 -5.49 4.93 15.90
CA GLU A 126 -5.31 3.81 15.00
C GLU A 126 -3.93 3.85 14.32
N GLY A 127 -3.33 2.68 14.14
CA GLY A 127 -2.13 2.49 13.33
C GLY A 127 -2.48 2.28 11.85
N ILE A 128 -1.44 2.05 11.05
CA ILE A 128 -1.61 1.92 9.60
C ILE A 128 -2.38 0.66 9.18
N LEU A 129 -2.30 -0.44 9.93
CA LEU A 129 -2.97 -1.70 9.58
C LEU A 129 -4.50 -1.60 9.67
N PRO A 130 -5.10 -1.17 10.79
CA PRO A 130 -6.54 -0.99 10.87
C PRO A 130 -7.08 -0.04 9.79
N TRP A 131 -6.35 1.04 9.54
CA TRP A 131 -6.71 1.98 8.50
C TRP A 131 -6.66 1.34 7.10
N ALA A 132 -5.59 0.62 6.74
CA ALA A 132 -5.44 -0.01 5.43
C ALA A 132 -6.46 -1.14 5.18
N ILE A 133 -6.94 -1.81 6.25
CA ILE A 133 -7.99 -2.83 6.12
C ILE A 133 -9.36 -2.18 5.82
N GLN A 134 -9.59 -0.97 6.30
CA GLN A 134 -10.84 -0.25 6.10
C GLN A 134 -10.89 0.53 4.79
N ASN A 135 -9.75 0.71 4.13
CA ASN A 135 -9.65 1.50 2.89
C ASN A 135 -9.06 0.64 1.76
N PRO A 136 -9.52 0.82 0.51
CA PRO A 136 -9.00 0.08 -0.64
C PRO A 136 -7.58 0.55 -0.97
N THR A 137 -6.59 -0.01 -0.28
CA THR A 137 -5.19 0.42 -0.30
C THR A 137 -4.25 -0.76 -0.52
N ALA A 138 -3.29 -0.60 -1.40
CA ALA A 138 -2.14 -1.49 -1.49
C ALA A 138 -1.15 -1.16 -0.36
N LEU A 139 -1.09 -2.01 0.66
CA LEU A 139 -0.14 -1.85 1.76
C LEU A 139 1.13 -2.65 1.45
N VAL A 140 2.24 -1.95 1.29
CA VAL A 140 3.54 -2.52 0.94
C VAL A 140 4.44 -2.57 2.16
N PHE A 141 4.83 -3.78 2.57
CA PHE A 141 5.85 -3.98 3.59
C PHE A 141 7.21 -4.16 2.91
N ASP A 142 8.07 -3.19 3.06
CA ASP A 142 9.43 -3.25 2.55
C ASP A 142 10.42 -3.72 3.62
N GLU A 143 11.52 -4.33 3.20
CA GLU A 143 12.54 -4.91 4.10
C GLU A 143 11.93 -5.86 5.14
N TYR A 144 11.01 -6.72 4.70
CA TYR A 144 10.27 -7.63 5.56
C TYR A 144 11.17 -8.56 6.41
N ASP A 145 12.33 -8.91 5.91
CA ASP A 145 13.36 -9.72 6.58
C ASP A 145 14.12 -8.97 7.68
N ALA A 146 14.16 -7.63 7.64
CA ALA A 146 14.73 -6.78 8.67
C ALA A 146 13.77 -6.52 9.84
N GLY A 147 12.48 -6.80 9.66
CA GLY A 147 11.44 -6.63 10.69
C GLY A 147 11.70 -7.48 11.92
N ARG A 148 11.47 -6.92 13.11
CA ARG A 148 11.60 -7.68 14.36
C ARG A 148 10.54 -8.79 14.39
N PRO A 149 10.91 -10.06 14.68
CA PRO A 149 9.97 -11.18 14.73
C PRO A 149 8.76 -10.92 15.65
N LEU A 150 8.97 -10.22 16.78
CA LEU A 150 7.91 -9.89 17.75
C LEU A 150 6.87 -8.90 17.23
N SER A 151 7.20 -8.10 16.20
CA SER A 151 6.24 -7.18 15.58
C SER A 151 5.31 -7.90 14.60
N LEU A 152 5.73 -9.05 14.07
CA LEU A 152 5.04 -9.76 12.98
C LEU A 152 4.33 -11.04 13.42
N ILE A 153 4.72 -11.67 14.54
CA ILE A 153 4.18 -12.96 15.00
C ILE A 153 2.70 -12.89 15.42
N HIS A 154 2.17 -11.71 15.71
CA HIS A 154 0.83 -11.52 16.26
C HIS A 154 -0.10 -10.66 15.38
N ILE A 155 0.23 -10.53 14.09
CA ILE A 155 -0.61 -9.81 13.11
C ILE A 155 -1.46 -10.78 12.31
#